data_c209d03946c84bda5814c58a658b46a2
#
_entry.id   c209d03946c84bda5814c58a658b46a2
#
_cell.length_a   1.000
_cell.length_b   1.000
_cell.length_c   1.000
_cell.angle_alpha   90.00
_cell.angle_beta   90.00
_cell.angle_gamma   90.00
#
_symmetry.space_group_name_H-M   'P 1'
#
loop_
_entity.id
_entity.type
_entity.pdbx_description
1 polymer ?
#
loop_
_entity_poly.entity_id
_entity_poly.type
_entity_poly.pdbx_seq_one_letter_code
_entity_poly.pdbx_strand_id
1 'polypeptide(L)'
;AKYFHLHSEIEDLTSYEMIEAPKKKSNTTSQIGWIEAMKYEPFRGFHLKVSYQRAIRLPNSQELFGDGIITFPAAGLKPEKSHNFNLGFLIDKNDVLGLSRLQFEVNGFYMQVSDMIKLMKQHMAAGYVNAEKVHIKGIETELKLDISPTVYAYGNLTYQDVRDVLDYLPGTQAPNPTKGLRLPNIPY
;
A
#
# COMPACT_ATOMS: atom_id res chain seq x y z
N ALA A 1 -15.48 4.33 9.04
CA ALA A 1 -14.36 5.28 9.07
C ALA A 1 -13.45 4.97 10.25
N LYS A 2 -12.15 5.22 10.11
CA LYS A 2 -11.16 5.13 11.20
C LYS A 2 -10.42 6.45 11.30
N TYR A 3 -10.20 6.90 12.53
CA TYR A 3 -9.37 8.06 12.83
C TYR A 3 -7.98 7.59 13.22
N PHE A 4 -6.95 8.21 12.61
CA PHE A 4 -5.55 7.94 12.87
C PHE A 4 -4.90 9.19 13.46
N HIS A 5 -4.24 9.04 14.59
CA HIS A 5 -3.46 10.09 15.22
C HIS A 5 -2.04 9.60 15.43
N LEU A 6 -1.08 10.36 14.94
CA LEU A 6 0.34 10.12 15.14
C LEU A 6 0.93 11.33 15.86
N HIS A 7 1.54 11.09 17.00
CA HIS A 7 2.44 12.03 17.67
C HIS A 7 3.81 11.35 17.81
N SER A 8 4.84 11.98 17.28
CA SER A 8 6.22 11.51 17.41
C SER A 8 7.09 12.66 17.91
N GLU A 9 7.89 12.39 18.93
CA GLU A 9 8.85 13.33 19.50
C GLU A 9 10.21 12.65 19.61
N ILE A 10 11.25 13.31 19.14
CA ILE A 10 12.64 12.88 19.30
C ILE A 10 13.39 14.02 19.93
N GLU A 11 14.14 13.69 21.00
CA GLU A 11 15.11 14.55 21.63
C GLU A 11 16.51 14.06 21.20
N ASP A 12 17.24 14.92 20.52
CA ASP A 12 18.61 14.60 20.12
C ASP A 12 19.54 14.80 21.31
N LEU A 13 19.91 13.70 21.96
CA LEU A 13 20.83 13.71 23.09
C LEU A 13 22.30 13.56 22.66
N THR A 14 22.59 13.44 21.36
CA THR A 14 23.93 13.15 20.84
C THR A 14 24.71 14.38 20.39
N SER A 15 24.16 15.60 20.59
CA SER A 15 24.92 16.81 20.30
C SER A 15 26.12 16.90 21.28
N TYR A 16 27.28 16.48 20.79
CA TYR A 16 28.59 16.58 21.46
C TYR A 16 29.05 18.06 21.64
N GLU A 17 28.24 18.98 21.23
CA GLU A 17 28.52 20.41 21.39
C GLU A 17 27.89 20.89 22.70
N MET A 18 28.75 21.15 23.65
CA MET A 18 28.46 21.66 25.01
C MET A 18 27.72 23.03 25.05
N ILE A 19 27.18 23.52 23.98
CA ILE A 19 26.69 24.92 23.86
C ILE A 19 25.24 25.02 23.36
N GLU A 20 24.64 24.00 22.76
CA GLU A 20 23.23 24.06 22.32
C GLU A 20 22.31 23.13 23.10
N ALA A 21 21.14 23.63 23.51
CA ALA A 21 20.10 22.82 24.13
C ALA A 21 19.67 21.69 23.16
N PRO A 22 19.30 20.50 23.68
CA PRO A 22 18.86 19.39 22.85
C PRO A 22 17.72 19.82 21.92
N LYS A 23 17.90 19.59 20.62
CA LYS A 23 16.87 19.95 19.60
C LYS A 23 15.75 18.93 19.67
N LYS A 24 14.62 19.35 20.24
CA LYS A 24 13.39 18.56 20.17
C LYS A 24 12.73 18.73 18.81
N LYS A 25 12.48 17.61 18.15
CA LYS A 25 11.67 17.57 16.92
C LYS A 25 10.40 16.78 17.20
N SER A 26 9.27 17.46 17.16
CA SER A 26 7.95 16.82 17.29
C SER A 26 7.17 16.91 15.98
N ASN A 27 6.41 15.89 15.66
CA ASN A 27 5.51 15.86 14.53
C ASN A 27 4.17 15.30 14.99
N THR A 28 3.10 16.04 14.74
CA THR A 28 1.74 15.62 15.05
C THR A 28 0.91 15.65 13.79
N THR A 29 0.30 14.54 13.47
CA THR A 29 -0.55 14.40 12.28
C THR A 29 -1.80 13.62 12.61
N SER A 30 -2.94 14.13 12.14
CA SER A 30 -4.24 13.46 12.24
C SER A 30 -4.80 13.19 10.85
N GLN A 31 -5.27 11.97 10.61
CA GLN A 31 -5.80 11.54 9.33
C GLN A 31 -7.06 10.68 9.54
N ILE A 32 -7.96 10.71 8.56
CA ILE A 32 -9.16 9.87 8.54
C ILE A 32 -9.06 8.90 7.37
N GLY A 33 -9.15 7.61 7.66
CA GLY A 33 -9.33 6.55 6.67
C GLY A 33 -10.77 6.06 6.64
N TRP A 34 -11.26 5.69 5.47
CA TRP A 34 -12.61 5.20 5.30
C TRP A 34 -12.70 4.27 4.09
N ILE A 35 -13.74 3.43 4.08
CA ILE A 35 -14.03 2.49 3.00
C ILE A 35 -15.53 2.51 2.72
N GLU A 36 -15.86 2.46 1.44
CA GLU A 36 -17.20 2.22 0.93
C GLU A 36 -17.15 1.03 -0.02
N ALA A 37 -18.13 0.16 0.08
CA ALA A 37 -18.23 -1.01 -0.78
C ALA A 37 -19.70 -1.30 -1.09
N MET A 38 -19.93 -1.73 -2.31
CA MET A 38 -21.22 -2.16 -2.80
C MET A 38 -21.09 -3.53 -3.49
N LYS A 39 -22.02 -4.41 -3.20
CA LYS A 39 -22.22 -5.68 -3.91
C LYS A 39 -23.63 -5.68 -4.48
N TYR A 40 -23.75 -5.96 -5.78
CA TYR A 40 -25.01 -6.04 -6.49
C TYR A 40 -25.11 -7.40 -7.20
N GLU A 41 -26.25 -8.05 -7.09
CA GLU A 41 -26.56 -9.33 -7.75
C GLU A 41 -27.67 -9.12 -8.79
N PRO A 42 -27.32 -8.79 -10.07
CA PRO A 42 -28.31 -8.61 -11.13
C PRO A 42 -29.03 -9.91 -11.50
N PHE A 43 -28.35 -11.04 -11.41
CA PHE A 43 -28.88 -12.38 -11.69
C PHE A 43 -28.37 -13.35 -10.65
N ARG A 44 -29.14 -14.38 -10.32
CA ARG A 44 -28.75 -15.39 -9.34
C ARG A 44 -27.38 -15.98 -9.66
N GLY A 45 -26.46 -15.83 -8.70
CA GLY A 45 -25.08 -16.33 -8.78
C GLY A 45 -24.14 -15.47 -9.64
N PHE A 46 -24.56 -14.26 -10.04
CA PHE A 46 -23.67 -13.26 -10.64
C PHE A 46 -23.61 -12.01 -9.77
N HIS A 47 -22.42 -11.63 -9.32
CA HIS A 47 -22.24 -10.51 -8.42
C HIS A 47 -21.28 -9.49 -9.00
N LEU A 48 -21.69 -8.24 -9.01
CA LEU A 48 -20.84 -7.09 -9.26
C LEU A 48 -20.40 -6.49 -7.92
N LYS A 49 -19.09 -6.25 -7.79
CA LYS A 49 -18.46 -5.70 -6.58
C LYS A 49 -17.75 -4.42 -6.94
N VAL A 50 -17.98 -3.38 -6.18
CA VAL A 50 -17.28 -2.08 -6.31
C VAL A 50 -16.84 -1.66 -4.93
N SER A 51 -15.59 -1.20 -4.79
CA SER A 51 -15.16 -0.58 -3.54
C SER A 51 -14.21 0.58 -3.78
N TYR A 52 -14.28 1.53 -2.88
CA TYR A 52 -13.32 2.60 -2.75
C TYR A 52 -12.86 2.69 -1.31
N GLN A 53 -11.54 2.84 -1.11
CA GLN A 53 -10.95 3.00 0.20
C GLN A 53 -9.93 4.13 0.19
N ARG A 54 -10.02 5.02 1.17
CA ARG A 54 -8.92 5.87 1.59
C ARG A 54 -8.23 5.23 2.77
N ALA A 55 -7.06 4.64 2.54
CA ALA A 55 -6.27 4.01 3.59
C ALA A 55 -5.14 4.93 4.06
N ILE A 56 -4.79 4.80 5.33
CA ILE A 56 -3.70 5.52 5.99
C ILE A 56 -2.81 4.49 6.67
N ARG A 57 -1.49 4.55 6.42
CA ARG A 57 -0.49 3.77 7.13
C ARG A 57 0.38 4.71 7.95
N LEU A 58 0.35 4.56 9.26
CA LEU A 58 1.25 5.28 10.14
C LEU A 58 2.67 4.66 10.04
N PRO A 59 3.74 5.48 10.14
CA PRO A 59 5.08 4.96 10.32
C PRO A 59 5.16 4.07 11.55
N ASN A 60 5.92 2.99 11.47
CA ASN A 60 6.18 2.13 12.61
C ASN A 60 7.35 2.66 13.47
N SER A 61 7.59 2.06 14.63
CA SER A 61 8.63 2.51 15.56
C SER A 61 10.03 2.44 14.94
N GLN A 62 10.34 1.42 14.14
CA GLN A 62 11.63 1.28 13.49
C GLN A 62 11.84 2.36 12.41
N GLU A 63 10.79 2.73 11.68
CA GLU A 63 10.84 3.81 10.70
C GLU A 63 11.06 5.17 11.36
N LEU A 64 10.46 5.40 12.55
CA LEU A 64 10.57 6.67 13.27
C LEU A 64 11.88 6.80 14.04
N PHE A 65 12.33 5.73 14.71
CA PHE A 65 13.43 5.80 15.67
C PHE A 65 14.70 5.09 15.21
N GLY A 66 14.65 4.38 14.05
CA GLY A 66 15.78 3.61 13.55
C GLY A 66 16.07 2.36 14.38
N ASP A 67 17.27 1.81 14.20
CA ASP A 67 17.77 0.63 14.91
C ASP A 67 18.89 0.98 15.93
N GLY A 68 19.28 2.25 15.99
CA GLY A 68 20.35 2.72 16.88
C GLY A 68 21.77 2.36 16.41
N ILE A 69 21.94 1.72 15.23
CA ILE A 69 23.24 1.26 14.74
C ILE A 69 23.54 1.82 13.35
N ILE A 70 22.71 1.51 12.37
CA ILE A 70 22.90 1.87 10.95
C ILE A 70 21.77 2.77 10.44
N THR A 71 20.57 2.59 10.97
CA THR A 71 19.38 3.33 10.55
C THR A 71 19.13 4.52 11.45
N PHE A 72 19.21 5.72 10.87
CA PHE A 72 18.97 6.97 11.61
C PHE A 72 17.47 7.20 11.88
N PRO A 73 17.16 7.87 13.01
CA PRO A 73 15.80 8.28 13.32
C PRO A 73 15.21 9.24 12.29
N ALA A 74 13.92 9.06 11.99
CA ALA A 74 13.17 9.88 11.03
C ALA A 74 11.82 10.37 11.59
N ALA A 75 11.84 11.10 12.71
CA ALA A 75 10.64 11.61 13.40
C ALA A 75 9.76 12.52 12.54
N GLY A 76 10.27 13.02 11.42
CA GLY A 76 9.54 13.87 10.50
C GLY A 76 8.72 13.13 9.44
N LEU A 77 8.64 11.80 9.51
CA LEU A 77 7.87 11.01 8.56
C LEU A 77 6.37 11.33 8.63
N LYS A 78 5.80 11.47 7.44
CA LYS A 78 4.36 11.61 7.27
C LYS A 78 3.72 10.24 7.10
N PRO A 79 2.47 10.05 7.54
CA PRO A 79 1.72 8.85 7.21
C PRO A 79 1.57 8.67 5.69
N GLU A 80 1.74 7.43 5.22
CA GLU A 80 1.38 7.08 3.85
C GLU A 80 -0.14 7.17 3.66
N LYS A 81 -0.54 7.61 2.48
CA LYS A 81 -1.94 7.72 2.08
C LYS A 81 -2.15 6.96 0.79
N SER A 82 -3.22 6.19 0.73
CA SER A 82 -3.61 5.55 -0.53
C SER A 82 -5.09 5.72 -0.83
N HIS A 83 -5.39 5.83 -2.12
CA HIS A 83 -6.72 5.78 -2.69
C HIS A 83 -6.83 4.50 -3.51
N ASN A 84 -7.67 3.58 -3.06
CA ASN A 84 -7.79 2.25 -3.63
C ASN A 84 -9.17 2.08 -4.24
N PHE A 85 -9.22 1.78 -5.53
CA PHE A 85 -10.44 1.51 -6.29
C PHE A 85 -10.43 0.06 -6.73
N ASN A 86 -11.52 -0.66 -6.51
CA ASN A 86 -11.68 -2.03 -6.95
C ASN A 86 -13.02 -2.17 -7.69
N LEU A 87 -12.97 -2.91 -8.78
CA LEU A 87 -14.13 -3.34 -9.54
C LEU A 87 -13.97 -4.82 -9.86
N GLY A 88 -14.89 -5.62 -9.38
CA GLY A 88 -14.87 -7.06 -9.57
C GLY A 88 -16.21 -7.62 -9.93
N PHE A 89 -16.19 -8.79 -10.53
CA PHE A 89 -17.38 -9.61 -10.71
C PHE A 89 -17.09 -11.05 -10.34
N LEU A 90 -18.10 -11.70 -9.80
CA LEU A 90 -18.06 -13.07 -9.37
C LEU A 90 -19.22 -13.82 -10.00
N ILE A 91 -18.92 -14.97 -10.58
CA ILE A 91 -19.88 -15.98 -10.97
C ILE A 91 -19.81 -17.10 -9.96
N ASP A 92 -20.91 -17.46 -9.33
CA ASP A 92 -21.04 -18.54 -8.37
C ASP A 92 -22.28 -19.37 -8.72
N LYS A 93 -22.07 -20.53 -9.33
CA LYS A 93 -23.12 -21.39 -9.85
C LYS A 93 -22.95 -22.81 -9.35
N ASN A 94 -24.04 -23.41 -8.92
CA ASN A 94 -24.12 -24.85 -8.61
C ASN A 94 -24.66 -25.61 -9.82
N ASP A 95 -24.30 -26.87 -9.92
CA ASP A 95 -24.80 -27.84 -10.91
C ASP A 95 -24.68 -27.32 -12.35
N VAL A 96 -23.49 -26.83 -12.71
CA VAL A 96 -23.21 -26.27 -14.03
C VAL A 96 -22.10 -27.05 -14.74
N LEU A 97 -22.29 -27.36 -16.03
CA LEU A 97 -21.31 -28.05 -16.88
C LEU A 97 -20.82 -29.40 -16.28
N GLY A 98 -21.66 -30.07 -15.50
CA GLY A 98 -21.29 -31.34 -14.83
C GLY A 98 -20.43 -31.15 -13.56
N LEU A 99 -20.23 -29.93 -13.12
CA LEU A 99 -19.56 -29.58 -11.87
C LEU A 99 -20.59 -29.38 -10.76
N SER A 100 -20.29 -29.80 -9.53
CA SER A 100 -21.14 -29.53 -8.37
C SER A 100 -21.20 -28.03 -8.05
N ARG A 101 -20.09 -27.31 -8.28
CA ARG A 101 -20.03 -25.84 -8.17
C ARG A 101 -18.92 -25.26 -9.03
N LEU A 102 -19.19 -24.12 -9.65
CA LEU A 102 -18.23 -23.23 -10.32
C LEU A 102 -18.24 -21.89 -9.64
N GLN A 103 -17.08 -21.44 -9.15
CA GLN A 103 -16.86 -20.08 -8.70
C GLN A 103 -15.72 -19.47 -9.50
N PHE A 104 -16.01 -18.37 -10.21
CA PHE A 104 -15.02 -17.62 -10.96
C PHE A 104 -15.12 -16.15 -10.58
N GLU A 105 -14.01 -15.57 -10.11
CA GLU A 105 -13.92 -14.17 -9.72
C GLU A 105 -12.82 -13.48 -10.52
N VAL A 106 -13.12 -12.27 -10.98
CA VAL A 106 -12.14 -11.33 -11.56
C VAL A 106 -12.28 -10.01 -10.86
N ASN A 107 -11.18 -9.45 -10.41
CA ASN A 107 -11.12 -8.15 -9.75
C ASN A 107 -10.03 -7.28 -10.37
N GLY A 108 -10.43 -6.15 -10.96
CA GLY A 108 -9.52 -5.10 -11.37
C GLY A 108 -9.30 -4.11 -10.23
N PHE A 109 -8.07 -3.70 -9.98
CA PHE A 109 -7.74 -2.73 -8.95
C PHE A 109 -6.87 -1.60 -9.47
N TYR A 110 -7.04 -0.43 -8.87
CA TYR A 110 -6.22 0.74 -9.08
C TYR A 110 -5.95 1.44 -7.76
N MET A 111 -4.68 1.63 -7.43
CA MET A 111 -4.25 2.23 -6.17
C MET A 111 -3.29 3.39 -6.45
N GLN A 112 -3.53 4.52 -5.80
CA GLN A 112 -2.64 5.68 -5.80
C GLN A 112 -2.06 5.83 -4.39
N VAL A 113 -0.75 5.66 -4.26
CA VAL A 113 -0.04 5.82 -2.99
C VAL A 113 0.73 7.14 -3.01
N SER A 114 0.62 7.91 -1.94
CA SER A 114 1.36 9.16 -1.73
C SER A 114 2.10 9.12 -0.40
N ASP A 115 3.20 9.86 -0.32
CA ASP A 115 4.07 9.90 0.85
C ASP A 115 4.62 8.51 1.25
N MET A 116 4.83 7.60 0.27
CA MET A 116 5.32 6.25 0.54
C MET A 116 6.65 6.29 1.26
N ILE A 117 6.75 5.55 2.36
CA ILE A 117 7.95 5.49 3.20
C ILE A 117 8.90 4.45 2.62
N LYS A 118 10.12 4.89 2.35
CA LYS A 118 11.17 4.03 1.79
C LYS A 118 12.45 4.16 2.57
N LEU A 119 13.15 3.04 2.76
CA LEU A 119 14.51 3.03 3.30
C LEU A 119 15.48 3.47 2.21
N MET A 120 16.13 4.60 2.41
CA MET A 120 17.21 5.08 1.56
C MET A 120 18.56 4.84 2.23
N LYS A 121 19.47 4.20 1.49
CA LYS A 121 20.84 3.97 1.94
C LYS A 121 21.75 5.03 1.37
N GLN A 122 22.58 5.63 2.23
CA GLN A 122 23.61 6.58 1.85
C GLN A 122 24.94 6.13 2.46
N HIS A 123 25.86 5.68 1.63
CA HIS A 123 27.19 5.19 2.04
C HIS A 123 27.13 4.16 3.17
N MET A 124 27.41 4.57 4.42
CA MET A 124 27.44 3.70 5.60
C MET A 124 26.19 3.82 6.51
N ALA A 125 25.21 4.59 6.08
CA ALA A 125 24.01 4.88 6.86
C ALA A 125 22.73 4.63 6.05
N ALA A 126 21.62 4.42 6.73
CA ALA A 126 20.31 4.30 6.14
C ALA A 126 19.32 5.21 6.88
N GLY A 127 18.26 5.63 6.20
CA GLY A 127 17.20 6.41 6.82
C GLY A 127 15.90 6.25 6.06
N TYR A 128 14.79 6.34 6.75
CA TYR A 128 13.47 6.32 6.15
C TYR A 128 13.04 7.72 5.72
N VAL A 129 12.47 7.82 4.53
CA VAL A 129 11.97 9.08 3.96
C VAL A 129 10.64 8.85 3.25
N ASN A 130 9.80 9.87 3.18
CA ASN A 130 8.64 9.86 2.29
C ASN A 130 9.13 10.23 0.89
N ALA A 131 9.48 9.24 0.10
CA ALA A 131 10.24 9.44 -1.14
C ALA A 131 9.46 9.14 -2.42
N GLU A 132 8.30 8.49 -2.33
CA GLU A 132 7.65 7.97 -3.53
C GLU A 132 6.16 8.33 -3.61
N LYS A 133 5.73 8.56 -4.83
CA LYS A 133 4.33 8.56 -5.22
C LYS A 133 4.17 7.47 -6.27
N VAL A 134 3.28 6.52 -6.02
CA VAL A 134 3.20 5.28 -6.80
C VAL A 134 1.78 5.05 -7.27
N HIS A 135 1.65 4.64 -8.53
CA HIS A 135 0.41 4.07 -9.06
C HIS A 135 0.57 2.57 -9.23
N ILE A 136 -0.39 1.84 -8.72
CA ILE A 136 -0.47 0.39 -8.82
C ILE A 136 -1.79 0.06 -9.51
N LYS A 137 -1.73 -0.73 -10.57
CA LYS A 137 -2.92 -1.24 -11.25
C LYS A 137 -2.74 -2.70 -11.58
N GLY A 138 -3.81 -3.45 -11.56
CA GLY A 138 -3.72 -4.85 -11.85
C GLY A 138 -5.07 -5.54 -11.94
N ILE A 139 -4.97 -6.84 -12.18
CA ILE A 139 -6.10 -7.75 -12.27
C ILE A 139 -5.76 -8.98 -11.45
N GLU A 140 -6.71 -9.43 -10.65
CA GLU A 140 -6.70 -10.68 -9.90
C GLU A 140 -7.80 -11.58 -10.43
N THR A 141 -7.50 -12.84 -10.66
CA THR A 141 -8.47 -13.84 -11.05
C THR A 141 -8.40 -15.03 -10.11
N GLU A 142 -9.55 -15.57 -9.76
CA GLU A 142 -9.68 -16.76 -8.94
C GLU A 142 -10.69 -17.71 -9.58
N LEU A 143 -10.32 -19.00 -9.66
CA LEU A 143 -11.17 -20.07 -10.13
C LEU A 143 -11.23 -21.16 -9.07
N LYS A 144 -12.43 -21.53 -8.65
CA LYS A 144 -12.71 -22.69 -7.79
C LYS A 144 -13.73 -23.59 -8.48
N LEU A 145 -13.42 -24.86 -8.53
CA LEU A 145 -14.24 -25.90 -9.15
C LEU A 145 -14.47 -27.02 -8.16
N ASP A 146 -15.71 -27.27 -7.79
CA ASP A 146 -16.10 -28.50 -7.09
C ASP A 146 -16.55 -29.49 -8.16
N ILE A 147 -15.64 -30.39 -8.54
CA ILE A 147 -15.86 -31.37 -9.63
C ILE A 147 -16.82 -32.45 -9.15
N SER A 148 -16.65 -32.87 -7.90
CA SER A 148 -17.52 -33.86 -7.23
C SER A 148 -17.53 -33.56 -5.73
N PRO A 149 -18.36 -34.23 -4.92
CA PRO A 149 -18.35 -34.07 -3.46
C PRO A 149 -16.99 -34.31 -2.78
N THR A 150 -16.08 -34.99 -3.47
CA THR A 150 -14.76 -35.36 -2.93
C THR A 150 -13.58 -34.78 -3.69
N VAL A 151 -13.81 -34.12 -4.84
CA VAL A 151 -12.73 -33.56 -5.69
C VAL A 151 -13.01 -32.13 -6.00
N TYR A 152 -12.04 -31.27 -5.65
CA TYR A 152 -12.05 -29.83 -6.00
C TYR A 152 -10.75 -29.42 -6.68
N ALA A 153 -10.81 -28.35 -7.47
CA ALA A 153 -9.67 -27.69 -8.06
C ALA A 153 -9.71 -26.19 -7.74
N TYR A 154 -8.55 -25.60 -7.57
CA TYR A 154 -8.40 -24.18 -7.26
C TYR A 154 -7.21 -23.59 -8.01
N GLY A 155 -7.37 -22.40 -8.54
CA GLY A 155 -6.30 -21.64 -9.18
C GLY A 155 -6.51 -20.15 -9.00
N ASN A 156 -5.42 -19.41 -8.85
CA ASN A 156 -5.44 -17.93 -8.87
C ASN A 156 -4.31 -17.39 -9.73
N LEU A 157 -4.51 -16.21 -10.27
CA LEU A 157 -3.53 -15.46 -11.03
C LEU A 157 -3.67 -13.99 -10.69
N THR A 158 -2.54 -13.34 -10.39
CA THR A 158 -2.48 -11.90 -10.19
C THR A 158 -1.46 -11.30 -11.16
N TYR A 159 -1.86 -10.25 -11.86
CA TYR A 159 -0.98 -9.42 -12.66
C TYR A 159 -1.04 -7.98 -12.15
N GLN A 160 0.12 -7.35 -11.91
CA GLN A 160 0.20 -5.97 -11.44
C GLN A 160 1.30 -5.16 -12.17
N ASP A 161 1.01 -3.89 -12.40
CA ASP A 161 1.94 -2.89 -12.91
C ASP A 161 2.08 -1.77 -11.88
N VAL A 162 3.30 -1.59 -11.36
CA VAL A 162 3.62 -0.63 -10.29
C VAL A 162 4.58 0.41 -10.82
N ARG A 163 4.15 1.68 -10.88
CA ARG A 163 4.93 2.76 -11.49
C ARG A 163 5.18 3.91 -10.54
N ASP A 164 6.41 4.41 -10.57
CA ASP A 164 6.77 5.69 -9.96
C ASP A 164 6.09 6.83 -10.75
N VAL A 165 5.40 7.71 -10.04
CA VAL A 165 4.75 8.91 -10.62
C VAL A 165 5.14 10.19 -9.90
N LEU A 166 6.23 10.16 -9.14
CA LEU A 166 6.78 11.35 -8.49
C LEU A 166 7.39 12.28 -9.55
N ASP A 167 7.05 13.56 -9.50
CA ASP A 167 7.52 14.54 -10.48
C ASP A 167 8.97 14.98 -10.25
N TYR A 168 9.33 15.18 -8.99
CA TYR A 168 10.65 15.69 -8.57
C TYR A 168 11.25 14.81 -7.49
N LEU A 169 12.57 14.73 -7.45
CA LEU A 169 13.28 14.04 -6.38
C LEU A 169 13.01 14.67 -5.02
N PRO A 170 12.85 13.88 -3.95
CA PRO A 170 12.53 14.38 -2.61
C PRO A 170 13.51 15.45 -2.13
N GLY A 171 12.97 16.58 -1.63
CA GLY A 171 13.77 17.69 -1.12
C GLY A 171 14.51 18.53 -2.18
N THR A 172 14.25 18.30 -3.46
CA THR A 172 14.89 19.03 -4.57
C THR A 172 13.86 19.50 -5.59
N GLN A 173 14.28 20.34 -6.53
CA GLN A 173 13.51 20.68 -7.74
C GLN A 173 14.01 19.92 -8.97
N ALA A 174 14.89 18.94 -8.80
CA ALA A 174 15.38 18.14 -9.90
C ALA A 174 14.29 17.18 -10.38
N PRO A 175 14.04 17.10 -11.70
CA PRO A 175 13.09 16.16 -12.27
C PRO A 175 13.44 14.72 -11.86
N ASN A 176 12.43 13.91 -11.55
CA ASN A 176 12.63 12.52 -11.21
C ASN A 176 12.89 11.68 -12.49
N PRO A 177 14.08 11.11 -12.66
CA PRO A 177 14.43 10.33 -13.87
C PRO A 177 13.68 8.99 -13.94
N THR A 178 13.12 8.52 -12.82
CA THR A 178 12.36 7.25 -12.75
C THR A 178 10.85 7.44 -12.94
N LYS A 179 10.39 8.68 -13.14
CA LYS A 179 8.97 8.96 -13.37
C LYS A 179 8.42 8.15 -14.56
N GLY A 180 7.34 7.43 -14.32
CA GLY A 180 6.68 6.57 -15.31
C GLY A 180 7.33 5.20 -15.47
N LEU A 181 8.50 4.98 -14.90
CA LEU A 181 9.15 3.67 -14.93
C LEU A 181 8.51 2.73 -13.89
N ARG A 182 8.58 1.44 -14.18
CA ARG A 182 8.16 0.42 -13.24
C ARG A 182 9.14 0.34 -12.07
N LEU A 183 8.61 0.18 -10.85
CA LEU A 183 9.46 -0.04 -9.69
C LEU A 183 10.17 -1.39 -9.79
N PRO A 184 11.48 -1.43 -9.56
CA PRO A 184 12.25 -2.68 -9.59
C PRO A 184 11.88 -3.60 -8.41
N ASN A 185 12.13 -4.91 -8.59
CA ASN A 185 11.94 -5.94 -7.56
C ASN A 185 10.50 -6.15 -7.08
N ILE A 186 9.51 -5.73 -7.86
CA ILE A 186 8.11 -6.03 -7.60
C ILE A 186 7.65 -7.08 -8.63
N PRO A 187 7.11 -8.24 -8.20
CA PRO A 187 6.59 -9.27 -9.11
C PRO A 187 5.46 -8.72 -9.98
N TYR A 188 5.22 -9.40 -11.11
CA TYR A 188 4.09 -9.08 -12.00
C TYR A 188 2.78 -9.58 -11.44
#